data_f0b439aebc951abcae8d0831cfc8d2e3
#
_entry.id   f0b439aebc951abcae8d0831cfc8d2e3
#
_cell.length_a   1.000
_cell.length_b   1.000
_cell.length_c   1.000
_cell.angle_alpha   90.00
_cell.angle_beta   90.00
_cell.angle_gamma   90.00
#
_symmetry.space_group_name_H-M   'P 1'
#
loop_
_entity.id
_entity.type
_entity.pdbx_description
1 polymer ?
#
loop_
_entity_poly.entity_id
_entity_poly.type
_entity_poly.pdbx_seq_one_letter_code
_entity_poly.pdbx_strand_id
1 'polypeptide(L)'
;MYKRQAQKQALCAAIENLKDEHAAGGTPTAVRIPQPDGVNKPVEFSFFIPQQYGSAAILTQYPTYSELLEDYYATKDRAERLKQKSRELYKAVHNLYERAVRKQSARREELAQSEKADTLRLYGELLQANQWAIQKGDRQATVQNYYTGEDVTIRLDPRLGPNENAQKYFRDYKKKQTAGQMLKKLLREGEDEIEYLANVLYEVETAPGEQALNEVRAELKSQGYLKYYKQRERKQKPADFLRYRSSDGFEILIGRNNLQNDKLTLHTARGKDVWFHVQKAPGSHTVVMSRGEDVPDTTKQEAAELAVLHSSQNGGAKVPVDTTEVRNIWKANGARPGMVLYNDYTTVYITPRAGLEEQLREK
;
A
#
# COMPACT_ATOMS: atom_id res chain seq x y z
N MET A 1 41.66 -24.87 -39.31
CA MET A 1 41.97 -26.15 -38.64
C MET A 1 42.64 -25.94 -37.26
N TYR A 2 43.66 -25.15 -37.12
CA TYR A 2 44.43 -24.92 -35.88
C TYR A 2 43.60 -24.36 -34.67
N LYS A 3 42.68 -23.44 -34.88
CA LYS A 3 41.81 -22.91 -33.80
C LYS A 3 40.95 -23.98 -33.14
N ARG A 4 40.39 -24.92 -33.90
CA ARG A 4 39.57 -26.03 -33.36
C ARG A 4 40.40 -27.02 -32.56
N GLN A 5 41.68 -27.21 -32.95
CA GLN A 5 42.58 -28.14 -32.26
C GLN A 5 43.06 -27.56 -30.90
N ALA A 6 43.36 -26.27 -30.85
CA ALA A 6 43.69 -25.56 -29.61
C ALA A 6 42.47 -25.54 -28.63
N GLN A 7 41.26 -25.33 -29.12
CA GLN A 7 40.05 -25.38 -28.29
C GLN A 7 39.78 -26.79 -27.75
N LYS A 8 40.03 -27.84 -28.55
CA LYS A 8 39.92 -29.23 -28.05
C LYS A 8 40.93 -29.56 -26.97
N GLN A 9 42.19 -29.12 -27.16
CA GLN A 9 43.25 -29.31 -26.15
C GLN A 9 42.94 -28.58 -24.85
N ALA A 10 42.48 -27.32 -24.94
CA ALA A 10 42.05 -26.54 -23.77
C ALA A 10 40.85 -27.18 -23.03
N LEU A 11 39.88 -27.73 -23.76
CA LEU A 11 38.77 -28.45 -23.17
C LEU A 11 39.18 -29.74 -22.47
N CYS A 12 40.08 -30.54 -23.10
CA CYS A 12 40.61 -31.75 -22.48
C CYS A 12 41.40 -31.44 -21.20
N ALA A 13 42.27 -30.42 -21.22
CA ALA A 13 43.00 -29.98 -20.03
C ALA A 13 42.04 -29.50 -18.92
N ALA A 14 40.99 -28.75 -19.25
CA ALA A 14 39.98 -28.31 -18.27
C ALA A 14 39.24 -29.49 -17.65
N ILE A 15 38.89 -30.53 -18.44
CA ILE A 15 38.23 -31.75 -17.94
C ILE A 15 39.18 -32.55 -17.03
N GLU A 16 40.47 -32.67 -17.40
CA GLU A 16 41.46 -33.34 -16.55
C GLU A 16 41.64 -32.61 -15.21
N ASN A 17 41.79 -31.28 -15.22
CA ASN A 17 41.88 -30.49 -14.00
C ASN A 17 40.63 -30.67 -13.10
N LEU A 18 39.44 -30.70 -13.65
CA LEU A 18 38.20 -30.94 -12.89
C LEU A 18 38.14 -32.36 -12.29
N LYS A 19 38.67 -33.38 -12.99
CA LYS A 19 38.77 -34.75 -12.46
C LYS A 19 39.75 -34.82 -11.30
N ASP A 20 40.90 -34.17 -11.42
CA ASP A 20 41.94 -34.13 -10.39
C ASP A 20 41.42 -33.38 -9.15
N GLU A 21 40.77 -32.25 -9.34
CA GLU A 21 40.12 -31.50 -8.26
C GLU A 21 39.05 -32.33 -7.53
N HIS A 22 38.21 -33.04 -8.29
CA HIS A 22 37.21 -33.96 -7.71
C HIS A 22 37.89 -35.10 -6.95
N ALA A 23 38.95 -35.72 -7.48
CA ALA A 23 39.68 -36.79 -6.84
C ALA A 23 40.39 -36.32 -5.56
N ALA A 24 40.81 -35.08 -5.47
CA ALA A 24 41.37 -34.43 -4.30
C ALA A 24 40.34 -34.07 -3.20
N GLY A 25 39.05 -34.37 -3.43
CA GLY A 25 37.97 -34.06 -2.50
C GLY A 25 37.18 -32.79 -2.85
N GLY A 26 37.63 -32.04 -3.87
CA GLY A 26 36.97 -30.84 -4.37
C GLY A 26 36.93 -29.67 -3.37
N THR A 27 36.33 -28.57 -3.80
CA THR A 27 36.12 -27.36 -3.00
C THR A 27 34.61 -27.10 -2.87
N PRO A 28 33.94 -27.51 -1.79
CA PRO A 28 32.50 -27.33 -1.61
C PRO A 28 32.15 -25.83 -1.68
N THR A 29 31.43 -25.43 -2.71
CA THR A 29 31.16 -24.01 -3.00
C THR A 29 29.68 -23.79 -3.28
N ALA A 30 29.03 -22.86 -2.55
CA ALA A 30 27.68 -22.35 -2.87
C ALA A 30 27.77 -21.07 -3.69
N VAL A 31 26.91 -20.98 -4.68
CA VAL A 31 26.74 -19.80 -5.54
C VAL A 31 25.45 -19.09 -5.18
N ARG A 32 25.54 -17.81 -4.86
CA ARG A 32 24.40 -16.95 -4.56
C ARG A 32 24.45 -15.70 -5.43
N ILE A 33 23.30 -15.26 -5.91
CA ILE A 33 23.16 -14.00 -6.65
C ILE A 33 22.48 -12.97 -5.74
N PRO A 34 23.13 -11.80 -5.51
CA PRO A 34 22.50 -10.70 -4.79
C PRO A 34 21.21 -10.27 -5.47
N GLN A 35 20.15 -10.05 -4.70
CA GLN A 35 18.90 -9.51 -5.19
C GLN A 35 18.76 -8.05 -4.72
N PRO A 36 17.96 -7.21 -5.40
CA PRO A 36 17.73 -5.81 -5.00
C PRO A 36 17.13 -5.67 -3.60
N ASP A 37 16.45 -6.72 -3.11
CA ASP A 37 15.87 -6.79 -1.76
C ASP A 37 16.89 -7.12 -0.65
N GLY A 38 18.20 -7.20 -0.99
CA GLY A 38 19.28 -7.55 -0.09
C GLY A 38 19.38 -9.04 0.26
N VAL A 39 18.53 -9.90 -0.32
CA VAL A 39 18.56 -11.35 -0.12
C VAL A 39 19.48 -12.00 -1.16
N ASN A 40 20.45 -12.79 -0.70
CA ASN A 40 21.32 -13.55 -1.59
C ASN A 40 20.64 -14.84 -2.03
N LYS A 41 20.09 -14.86 -3.25
CA LYS A 41 19.35 -16.02 -3.78
C LYS A 41 20.33 -17.17 -4.07
N PRO A 42 20.15 -18.36 -3.47
CA PRO A 42 20.95 -19.54 -3.80
C PRO A 42 20.61 -20.01 -5.23
N VAL A 43 21.62 -20.20 -6.05
CA VAL A 43 21.49 -20.60 -7.47
C VAL A 43 21.89 -22.06 -7.66
N GLU A 44 23.11 -22.38 -7.27
CA GLU A 44 23.65 -23.74 -7.36
C GLU A 44 24.71 -23.99 -6.31
N PHE A 45 25.14 -25.22 -6.21
CA PHE A 45 26.35 -25.62 -5.47
C PHE A 45 27.25 -26.48 -6.35
N SER A 46 28.55 -26.46 -6.09
CA SER A 46 29.54 -27.16 -6.88
C SER A 46 30.64 -27.76 -6.00
N PHE A 47 31.35 -28.74 -6.53
CA PHE A 47 32.57 -29.29 -5.93
C PHE A 47 33.85 -28.55 -6.36
N PHE A 48 33.71 -27.51 -7.19
CA PHE A 48 34.76 -26.61 -7.63
C PHE A 48 34.29 -25.15 -7.56
N ILE A 49 35.23 -24.20 -7.72
CA ILE A 49 34.90 -22.76 -7.72
C ILE A 49 34.42 -22.35 -9.12
N PRO A 50 33.10 -22.11 -9.34
CA PRO A 50 32.55 -21.75 -10.64
C PRO A 50 33.03 -20.35 -11.06
N GLN A 51 33.58 -20.21 -12.25
CA GLN A 51 34.03 -18.91 -12.79
C GLN A 51 32.99 -18.25 -13.71
N GLN A 52 31.96 -18.98 -14.12
CA GLN A 52 30.96 -18.53 -15.08
C GLN A 52 30.10 -17.34 -14.63
N TYR A 53 30.01 -17.09 -13.32
CA TYR A 53 29.22 -16.01 -12.76
C TYR A 53 29.99 -14.71 -12.59
N GLY A 54 31.31 -14.70 -12.71
CA GLY A 54 32.19 -13.54 -12.54
C GLY A 54 31.91 -12.80 -11.23
N SER A 55 31.87 -11.48 -11.29
CA SER A 55 31.55 -10.61 -10.13
C SER A 55 30.05 -10.51 -9.80
N ALA A 56 29.17 -11.14 -10.60
CA ALA A 56 27.72 -11.10 -10.39
C ALA A 56 27.24 -12.02 -9.27
N ALA A 57 28.08 -12.95 -8.80
CA ALA A 57 27.72 -13.90 -7.76
C ALA A 57 28.65 -13.84 -6.54
N ILE A 58 28.07 -14.16 -5.39
CA ILE A 58 28.79 -14.39 -4.13
C ILE A 58 29.08 -15.88 -4.05
N LEU A 59 30.38 -16.22 -4.01
CA LEU A 59 30.84 -17.60 -3.84
C LEU A 59 31.23 -17.81 -2.38
N THR A 60 30.62 -18.80 -1.75
CA THR A 60 30.91 -19.18 -0.36
C THR A 60 31.45 -20.60 -0.32
N GLN A 61 32.64 -20.79 0.19
CA GLN A 61 33.28 -22.09 0.38
C GLN A 61 32.94 -22.67 1.76
N TYR A 62 32.82 -23.99 1.85
CA TYR A 62 32.47 -24.71 3.06
C TYR A 62 33.54 -25.77 3.39
N PRO A 63 33.75 -26.07 4.67
CA PRO A 63 34.69 -27.10 5.08
C PRO A 63 34.28 -28.50 4.60
N THR A 64 32.97 -28.76 4.53
CA THR A 64 32.43 -30.08 4.16
C THR A 64 31.21 -29.91 3.22
N TYR A 65 30.93 -30.95 2.42
CA TYR A 65 29.72 -31.00 1.59
C TYR A 65 28.44 -31.05 2.42
N SER A 66 28.49 -31.67 3.61
CA SER A 66 27.33 -31.72 4.49
C SER A 66 26.90 -30.32 4.94
N GLU A 67 27.83 -29.50 5.36
CA GLU A 67 27.57 -28.11 5.75
C GLU A 67 27.10 -27.26 4.55
N LEU A 68 27.75 -27.45 3.38
CA LEU A 68 27.29 -26.82 2.13
C LEU A 68 25.84 -27.14 1.81
N LEU A 69 25.48 -28.42 1.80
CA LEU A 69 24.12 -28.88 1.44
C LEU A 69 23.09 -28.42 2.47
N GLU A 70 23.42 -28.51 3.75
CA GLU A 70 22.53 -28.04 4.82
C GLU A 70 22.21 -26.55 4.66
N ASP A 71 23.24 -25.71 4.52
CA ASP A 71 23.06 -24.26 4.36
C ASP A 71 22.37 -23.90 3.04
N TYR A 72 22.76 -24.56 1.93
CA TYR A 72 22.13 -24.31 0.62
C TYR A 72 20.63 -24.63 0.63
N TYR A 73 20.25 -25.83 1.09
CA TYR A 73 18.84 -26.22 1.12
C TYR A 73 18.04 -25.48 2.17
N ALA A 74 18.61 -25.21 3.35
CA ALA A 74 17.95 -24.40 4.37
C ALA A 74 17.68 -22.96 3.86
N THR A 75 18.64 -22.37 3.15
CA THR A 75 18.48 -21.04 2.57
C THR A 75 17.44 -21.04 1.44
N LYS A 76 17.48 -22.04 0.56
CA LYS A 76 16.51 -22.22 -0.54
C LYS A 76 15.09 -22.42 0.00
N ASP A 77 14.91 -23.32 0.95
CA ASP A 77 13.61 -23.57 1.58
C ASP A 77 13.05 -22.30 2.26
N ARG A 78 13.92 -21.55 2.94
CA ARG A 78 13.52 -20.28 3.58
C ARG A 78 13.05 -19.27 2.54
N ALA A 79 13.78 -19.11 1.43
CA ALA A 79 13.41 -18.20 0.34
C ALA A 79 12.09 -18.63 -0.34
N GLU A 80 11.90 -19.93 -0.59
CA GLU A 80 10.67 -20.45 -1.18
C GLU A 80 9.45 -20.26 -0.26
N ARG A 81 9.61 -20.55 1.04
CA ARG A 81 8.55 -20.32 2.04
C ARG A 81 8.18 -18.85 2.16
N LEU A 82 9.18 -17.95 2.16
CA LEU A 82 8.94 -16.50 2.18
C LEU A 82 8.13 -16.08 0.97
N LYS A 83 8.54 -16.51 -0.24
CA LYS A 83 7.85 -16.21 -1.50
C LYS A 83 6.41 -16.74 -1.49
N GLN A 84 6.18 -17.95 -1.00
CA GLN A 84 4.84 -18.51 -0.90
C GLN A 84 3.97 -17.72 0.09
N LYS A 85 4.48 -17.43 1.30
CA LYS A 85 3.76 -16.65 2.33
C LYS A 85 3.42 -15.24 1.85
N SER A 86 4.36 -14.57 1.15
CA SER A 86 4.14 -13.26 0.55
C SER A 86 3.02 -13.32 -0.49
N ARG A 87 3.06 -14.30 -1.42
CA ARG A 87 2.04 -14.47 -2.46
C ARG A 87 0.64 -14.75 -1.88
N GLU A 88 0.53 -15.59 -0.86
CA GLU A 88 -0.74 -15.89 -0.21
C GLU A 88 -1.31 -14.65 0.49
N LEU A 89 -0.47 -13.91 1.22
CA LEU A 89 -0.88 -12.70 1.91
C LEU A 89 -1.27 -11.62 0.91
N TYR A 90 -0.45 -11.40 -0.12
CA TYR A 90 -0.74 -10.47 -1.21
C TYR A 90 -2.10 -10.76 -1.85
N LYS A 91 -2.34 -12.02 -2.25
CA LYS A 91 -3.62 -12.43 -2.84
C LYS A 91 -4.81 -12.16 -1.92
N ALA A 92 -4.64 -12.43 -0.62
CA ALA A 92 -5.70 -12.18 0.35
C ALA A 92 -6.02 -10.68 0.47
N VAL A 93 -5.00 -9.83 0.59
CA VAL A 93 -5.16 -8.37 0.69
C VAL A 93 -5.66 -7.78 -0.62
N HIS A 94 -5.16 -8.23 -1.76
CA HIS A 94 -5.62 -7.78 -3.08
C HIS A 94 -7.11 -8.06 -3.29
N ASN A 95 -7.60 -9.23 -2.88
CA ASN A 95 -9.03 -9.54 -2.93
C ASN A 95 -9.87 -8.61 -2.04
N LEU A 96 -9.34 -8.20 -0.87
CA LEU A 96 -10.01 -7.23 0.01
C LEU A 96 -10.03 -5.84 -0.64
N TYR A 97 -8.92 -5.40 -1.20
CA TYR A 97 -8.78 -4.14 -1.93
C TYR A 97 -9.77 -4.07 -3.10
N GLU A 98 -9.79 -5.07 -3.98
CA GLU A 98 -10.71 -5.16 -5.11
C GLU A 98 -12.18 -5.14 -4.68
N ARG A 99 -12.49 -5.81 -3.56
CA ARG A 99 -13.84 -5.77 -2.99
C ARG A 99 -14.21 -4.38 -2.49
N ALA A 100 -13.29 -3.67 -1.83
CA ALA A 100 -13.50 -2.30 -1.37
C ALA A 100 -13.71 -1.34 -2.55
N VAL A 101 -12.91 -1.45 -3.61
CA VAL A 101 -13.06 -0.65 -4.84
C VAL A 101 -14.41 -0.87 -5.51
N ARG A 102 -14.83 -2.14 -5.70
CA ARG A 102 -16.15 -2.45 -6.29
C ARG A 102 -17.31 -1.91 -5.43
N LYS A 103 -17.21 -2.06 -4.10
CA LYS A 103 -18.21 -1.52 -3.17
C LYS A 103 -18.29 0.01 -3.27
N GLN A 104 -17.16 0.68 -3.44
CA GLN A 104 -17.09 2.13 -3.58
C GLN A 104 -17.72 2.60 -4.89
N SER A 105 -17.48 1.91 -6.01
CA SER A 105 -18.12 2.19 -7.30
C SER A 105 -19.64 2.09 -7.20
N ALA A 106 -20.16 0.99 -6.62
CA ALA A 106 -21.61 0.81 -6.43
C ALA A 106 -22.23 1.94 -5.57
N ARG A 107 -21.56 2.38 -4.51
CA ARG A 107 -22.01 3.49 -3.66
C ARG A 107 -22.05 4.82 -4.41
N ARG A 108 -21.07 5.09 -5.31
CA ARG A 108 -21.07 6.29 -6.14
C ARG A 108 -22.25 6.30 -7.11
N GLU A 109 -22.55 5.16 -7.72
CA GLU A 109 -23.71 5.02 -8.61
C GLU A 109 -25.02 5.24 -7.84
N GLU A 110 -25.15 4.67 -6.65
CA GLU A 110 -26.32 4.85 -5.79
C GLU A 110 -26.47 6.31 -5.34
N LEU A 111 -25.37 7.00 -5.01
CA LEU A 111 -25.38 8.42 -4.69
C LEU A 111 -25.87 9.25 -5.86
N ALA A 112 -25.36 9.01 -7.07
CA ALA A 112 -25.78 9.72 -8.30
C ALA A 112 -27.28 9.50 -8.59
N GLN A 113 -27.83 8.32 -8.28
CA GLN A 113 -29.27 8.07 -8.36
C GLN A 113 -30.05 8.80 -7.27
N SER A 114 -29.47 9.03 -6.09
CA SER A 114 -30.12 9.75 -5.00
C SER A 114 -30.20 11.26 -5.26
N GLU A 115 -29.31 11.84 -6.09
CA GLU A 115 -29.33 13.25 -6.47
C GLU A 115 -30.59 13.61 -7.31
N LYS A 116 -31.23 12.62 -7.93
CA LYS A 116 -32.54 12.79 -8.59
C LYS A 116 -33.70 12.91 -7.58
N ALA A 117 -33.41 12.95 -6.27
CA ALA A 117 -34.46 13.07 -5.25
C ALA A 117 -35.22 14.39 -5.34
N ASP A 118 -34.61 15.48 -5.80
CA ASP A 118 -35.30 16.79 -5.93
C ASP A 118 -36.49 16.72 -6.88
N THR A 119 -36.46 15.84 -7.88
CA THR A 119 -37.61 15.59 -8.74
C THR A 119 -38.79 15.03 -7.95
N LEU A 120 -38.56 14.17 -6.93
CA LEU A 120 -39.61 13.64 -6.09
C LEU A 120 -40.23 14.73 -5.21
N ARG A 121 -39.41 15.66 -4.70
CA ARG A 121 -39.92 16.83 -3.97
C ARG A 121 -40.81 17.67 -4.86
N LEU A 122 -40.31 18.01 -6.07
CA LEU A 122 -41.08 18.77 -7.06
C LEU A 122 -42.41 18.09 -7.37
N TYR A 123 -42.43 16.78 -7.60
CA TYR A 123 -43.67 16.05 -7.84
C TYR A 123 -44.64 16.13 -6.65
N GLY A 124 -44.13 16.02 -5.43
CA GLY A 124 -44.93 16.19 -4.20
C GLY A 124 -45.56 17.59 -4.12
N GLU A 125 -44.78 18.66 -4.41
CA GLU A 125 -45.23 20.06 -4.41
C GLU A 125 -46.27 20.30 -5.49
N LEU A 126 -46.05 19.82 -6.73
CA LEU A 126 -46.99 19.96 -7.84
C LEU A 126 -48.30 19.24 -7.59
N LEU A 127 -48.24 18.03 -7.05
CA LEU A 127 -49.46 17.28 -6.68
C LEU A 127 -50.22 17.99 -5.56
N GLN A 128 -49.51 18.55 -4.57
CA GLN A 128 -50.14 19.28 -3.47
C GLN A 128 -50.81 20.56 -3.94
N ALA A 129 -50.21 21.27 -4.88
CA ALA A 129 -50.79 22.50 -5.44
C ALA A 129 -52.00 22.24 -6.36
N ASN A 130 -52.08 21.06 -6.98
CA ASN A 130 -53.10 20.71 -7.96
C ASN A 130 -54.05 19.61 -7.47
N GLN A 131 -54.29 19.48 -6.15
CA GLN A 131 -55.14 18.43 -5.58
C GLN A 131 -56.58 18.46 -6.14
N TRP A 132 -57.07 19.62 -6.49
CA TRP A 132 -58.43 19.82 -7.03
C TRP A 132 -58.66 19.21 -8.41
N ALA A 133 -57.57 19.03 -9.18
CA ALA A 133 -57.61 18.47 -10.55
C ALA A 133 -57.37 16.94 -10.58
N ILE A 134 -57.13 16.29 -9.43
CA ILE A 134 -56.76 14.88 -9.34
C ILE A 134 -57.83 14.12 -8.55
N GLN A 135 -58.23 12.94 -9.07
CA GLN A 135 -59.22 12.08 -8.39
C GLN A 135 -58.59 10.77 -7.91
N LYS A 136 -59.18 10.17 -6.88
CA LYS A 136 -58.77 8.83 -6.46
C LYS A 136 -59.13 7.83 -7.56
N GLY A 137 -58.15 7.00 -7.95
CA GLY A 137 -58.30 6.09 -9.08
C GLY A 137 -57.42 6.48 -10.27
N ASP A 138 -56.98 7.73 -10.34
CA ASP A 138 -56.09 8.19 -11.41
C ASP A 138 -54.70 7.48 -11.33
N ARG A 139 -54.19 7.10 -12.48
CA ARG A 139 -52.86 6.47 -12.61
C ARG A 139 -51.75 7.47 -12.88
N GLN A 140 -52.11 8.66 -13.37
CA GLN A 140 -51.21 9.77 -13.66
C GLN A 140 -51.93 11.10 -13.61
N ALA A 141 -51.20 12.17 -13.33
CA ALA A 141 -51.70 13.54 -13.44
C ALA A 141 -50.74 14.35 -14.30
N THR A 142 -51.25 15.13 -15.26
CA THR A 142 -50.49 16.11 -15.99
C THR A 142 -50.79 17.48 -15.40
N VAL A 143 -49.75 18.12 -14.83
CA VAL A 143 -49.87 19.40 -14.13
C VAL A 143 -48.79 20.36 -14.60
N GLN A 144 -49.10 21.65 -14.61
CA GLN A 144 -48.11 22.65 -15.00
C GLN A 144 -47.08 22.83 -13.88
N ASN A 145 -45.79 22.74 -14.24
CA ASN A 145 -44.71 23.09 -13.38
C ASN A 145 -44.57 24.62 -13.29
N TYR A 146 -45.00 25.19 -12.19
CA TYR A 146 -44.98 26.67 -12.01
C TYR A 146 -43.58 27.27 -11.90
N TYR A 147 -42.52 26.49 -11.83
CA TYR A 147 -41.11 26.96 -11.90
C TYR A 147 -40.65 27.14 -13.36
N THR A 148 -41.05 26.25 -14.27
CA THR A 148 -40.58 26.23 -15.67
C THR A 148 -41.66 26.59 -16.67
N GLY A 149 -42.93 26.58 -16.29
CA GLY A 149 -44.06 26.78 -17.19
C GLY A 149 -44.45 25.58 -18.05
N GLU A 150 -43.70 24.48 -17.98
CA GLU A 150 -43.90 23.27 -18.77
C GLU A 150 -44.87 22.30 -18.08
N ASP A 151 -45.57 21.50 -18.87
CA ASP A 151 -46.43 20.43 -18.34
C ASP A 151 -45.60 19.22 -17.96
N VAL A 152 -45.85 18.70 -16.74
CA VAL A 152 -45.18 17.50 -16.18
C VAL A 152 -46.21 16.43 -15.88
N THR A 153 -45.98 15.22 -16.42
CA THR A 153 -46.81 14.04 -16.13
C THR A 153 -46.23 13.26 -14.97
N ILE A 154 -47.00 13.17 -13.88
CA ILE A 154 -46.61 12.53 -12.63
C ILE A 154 -47.39 11.22 -12.47
N ARG A 155 -46.71 10.11 -12.17
CA ARG A 155 -47.35 8.82 -11.88
C ARG A 155 -48.00 8.83 -10.51
N LEU A 156 -49.20 8.26 -10.43
CA LEU A 156 -50.00 8.15 -9.20
C LEU A 156 -50.24 6.68 -8.83
N ASP A 157 -50.37 6.42 -7.54
CA ASP A 157 -50.92 5.16 -7.04
C ASP A 157 -52.46 5.27 -6.97
N PRO A 158 -53.22 4.55 -7.82
CA PRO A 158 -54.66 4.71 -7.91
C PRO A 158 -55.42 4.30 -6.63
N ARG A 159 -54.75 3.60 -5.72
CA ARG A 159 -55.31 3.21 -4.43
C ARG A 159 -55.31 4.36 -3.42
N LEU A 160 -54.45 5.38 -3.67
CA LEU A 160 -54.26 6.53 -2.80
C LEU A 160 -55.04 7.74 -3.31
N GLY A 161 -55.45 8.60 -2.41
CA GLY A 161 -56.02 9.90 -2.74
C GLY A 161 -54.94 10.91 -3.18
N PRO A 162 -55.32 12.11 -3.71
CA PRO A 162 -54.37 13.11 -4.17
C PRO A 162 -53.35 13.51 -3.11
N ASN A 163 -53.78 13.83 -1.92
CA ASN A 163 -52.89 14.19 -0.79
C ASN A 163 -51.98 13.04 -0.37
N GLU A 164 -52.50 11.81 -0.36
CA GLU A 164 -51.71 10.62 0.01
C GLU A 164 -50.59 10.32 -1.02
N ASN A 165 -50.85 10.56 -2.33
CA ASN A 165 -49.89 10.49 -3.38
C ASN A 165 -48.80 11.56 -3.20
N ALA A 166 -49.15 12.82 -2.93
CA ALA A 166 -48.19 13.88 -2.63
C ALA A 166 -47.30 13.53 -1.43
N GLN A 167 -47.93 13.05 -0.32
CA GLN A 167 -47.19 12.61 0.86
C GLN A 167 -46.27 11.42 0.59
N LYS A 168 -46.66 10.48 -0.31
CA LYS A 168 -45.81 9.38 -0.74
C LYS A 168 -44.55 9.90 -1.39
N TYR A 169 -44.66 10.86 -2.31
CA TYR A 169 -43.51 11.50 -2.95
C TYR A 169 -42.60 12.22 -1.95
N PHE A 170 -43.14 12.95 -0.98
CA PHE A 170 -42.36 13.57 0.08
C PHE A 170 -41.64 12.54 0.99
N ARG A 171 -42.30 11.42 1.34
CA ARG A 171 -41.65 10.34 2.08
C ARG A 171 -40.51 9.72 1.31
N ASP A 172 -40.71 9.48 0.00
CA ASP A 172 -39.66 8.91 -0.87
C ASP A 172 -38.49 9.89 -1.06
N TYR A 173 -38.77 11.20 -1.20
CA TYR A 173 -37.77 12.25 -1.17
C TYR A 173 -36.93 12.21 0.11
N LYS A 174 -37.57 12.25 1.27
CA LYS A 174 -36.89 12.23 2.58
C LYS A 174 -36.04 10.97 2.78
N LYS A 175 -36.56 9.81 2.36
CA LYS A 175 -35.83 8.54 2.38
C LYS A 175 -34.56 8.61 1.52
N LYS A 176 -34.68 9.12 0.29
CA LYS A 176 -33.51 9.28 -0.61
C LYS A 176 -32.51 10.31 -0.10
N GLN A 177 -32.97 11.42 0.45
CA GLN A 177 -32.11 12.44 1.05
C GLN A 177 -31.27 11.85 2.22
N THR A 178 -31.93 11.12 3.13
CA THR A 178 -31.22 10.46 4.25
C THR A 178 -30.24 9.40 3.74
N ALA A 179 -30.63 8.60 2.73
CA ALA A 179 -29.73 7.63 2.10
C ALA A 179 -28.52 8.32 1.47
N GLY A 180 -28.71 9.44 0.76
CA GLY A 180 -27.63 10.23 0.17
C GLY A 180 -26.64 10.77 1.19
N GLN A 181 -27.12 11.26 2.33
CA GLN A 181 -26.24 11.70 3.43
C GLN A 181 -25.42 10.53 4.00
N MET A 182 -26.05 9.37 4.20
CA MET A 182 -25.36 8.17 4.66
C MET A 182 -24.34 7.66 3.63
N LEU A 183 -24.68 7.69 2.34
CA LEU A 183 -23.78 7.29 1.27
C LEU A 183 -22.54 8.20 1.20
N LYS A 184 -22.69 9.52 1.38
CA LYS A 184 -21.55 10.45 1.45
C LYS A 184 -20.58 10.09 2.58
N LYS A 185 -21.12 9.71 3.76
CA LYS A 185 -20.29 9.23 4.87
C LYS A 185 -19.58 7.92 4.53
N LEU A 186 -20.33 6.94 4.00
CA LEU A 186 -19.80 5.62 3.62
C LEU A 186 -18.77 5.70 2.47
N LEU A 187 -18.86 6.72 1.61
CA LEU A 187 -17.88 6.97 0.55
C LEU A 187 -16.55 7.42 1.14
N ARG A 188 -16.55 8.34 2.12
CA ARG A 188 -15.32 8.76 2.81
C ARG A 188 -14.67 7.59 3.54
N GLU A 189 -15.43 6.86 4.36
CA GLU A 189 -14.93 5.67 5.06
C GLU A 189 -14.38 4.60 4.11
N GLY A 190 -14.96 4.48 2.90
CA GLY A 190 -14.50 3.55 1.88
C GLY A 190 -13.24 4.02 1.14
N GLU A 191 -13.04 5.32 0.98
CA GLU A 191 -11.79 5.91 0.46
C GLU A 191 -10.65 5.61 1.43
N ASP A 192 -10.86 5.87 2.73
CA ASP A 192 -9.88 5.54 3.78
C ASP A 192 -9.55 4.02 3.80
N GLU A 193 -10.56 3.16 3.58
CA GLU A 193 -10.37 1.70 3.50
C GLU A 193 -9.51 1.30 2.31
N ILE A 194 -9.75 1.89 1.14
CA ILE A 194 -8.98 1.62 -0.09
C ILE A 194 -7.54 2.07 0.07
N GLU A 195 -7.32 3.27 0.60
CA GLU A 195 -5.98 3.82 0.85
C GLU A 195 -5.20 2.92 1.83
N TYR A 196 -5.81 2.55 2.94
CA TYR A 196 -5.20 1.62 3.90
C TYR A 196 -4.81 0.28 3.25
N LEU A 197 -5.72 -0.35 2.50
CA LEU A 197 -5.42 -1.63 1.86
C LEU A 197 -4.36 -1.51 0.76
N ALA A 198 -4.29 -0.37 0.07
CA ALA A 198 -3.22 -0.08 -0.89
C ALA A 198 -1.85 0.01 -0.19
N ASN A 199 -1.78 0.68 0.97
CA ASN A 199 -0.56 0.73 1.80
C ASN A 199 -0.14 -0.67 2.26
N VAL A 200 -1.08 -1.48 2.74
CA VAL A 200 -0.80 -2.86 3.15
C VAL A 200 -0.30 -3.71 1.97
N LEU A 201 -0.85 -3.55 0.77
CA LEU A 201 -0.34 -4.23 -0.43
C LEU A 201 1.11 -3.87 -0.70
N TYR A 202 1.44 -2.58 -0.65
CA TYR A 202 2.80 -2.10 -0.80
C TYR A 202 3.75 -2.69 0.26
N GLU A 203 3.33 -2.72 1.52
CA GLU A 203 4.11 -3.33 2.61
C GLU A 203 4.37 -4.83 2.40
N VAL A 204 3.38 -5.57 1.87
CA VAL A 204 3.56 -7.00 1.55
C VAL A 204 4.53 -7.19 0.39
N GLU A 205 4.49 -6.33 -0.62
CA GLU A 205 5.38 -6.39 -1.79
C GLU A 205 6.83 -6.08 -1.42
N THR A 206 7.03 -5.09 -0.54
CA THR A 206 8.34 -4.59 -0.13
C THR A 206 8.90 -5.25 1.14
N ALA A 207 8.17 -6.21 1.72
CA ALA A 207 8.55 -6.88 2.97
C ALA A 207 9.93 -7.55 2.86
N PRO A 208 10.95 -7.14 3.64
CA PRO A 208 12.31 -7.65 3.53
C PRO A 208 12.47 -9.09 4.06
N GLY A 209 11.43 -9.66 4.68
CA GLY A 209 11.51 -11.00 5.24
C GLY A 209 10.26 -11.47 5.97
N GLU A 210 10.32 -12.66 6.54
CA GLU A 210 9.17 -13.31 7.17
C GLU A 210 8.64 -12.53 8.39
N GLN A 211 9.52 -11.86 9.13
CA GLN A 211 9.12 -11.05 10.29
C GLN A 211 8.20 -9.90 9.86
N ALA A 212 8.57 -9.17 8.81
CA ALA A 212 7.75 -8.08 8.28
C ALA A 212 6.37 -8.57 7.82
N LEU A 213 6.31 -9.71 7.10
CA LEU A 213 5.03 -10.32 6.70
C LEU A 213 4.17 -10.74 7.90
N ASN A 214 4.80 -11.21 8.98
CA ASN A 214 4.08 -11.58 10.20
C ASN A 214 3.53 -10.34 10.93
N GLU A 215 4.27 -9.23 10.94
CA GLU A 215 3.80 -7.94 11.49
C GLU A 215 2.57 -7.43 10.71
N VAL A 216 2.62 -7.41 9.38
CA VAL A 216 1.49 -7.04 8.52
C VAL A 216 0.29 -7.99 8.74
N ARG A 217 0.54 -9.29 8.87
CA ARG A 217 -0.53 -10.27 9.16
C ARG A 217 -1.17 -10.04 10.52
N ALA A 218 -0.38 -9.71 11.54
CA ALA A 218 -0.88 -9.39 12.87
C ALA A 218 -1.73 -8.10 12.86
N GLU A 219 -1.31 -7.08 12.12
CA GLU A 219 -2.07 -5.86 11.90
C GLU A 219 -3.42 -6.15 11.25
N LEU A 220 -3.45 -6.88 10.13
CA LEU A 220 -4.69 -7.27 9.44
C LEU A 220 -5.64 -8.09 10.32
N LYS A 221 -5.11 -8.94 11.20
CA LYS A 221 -5.90 -9.67 12.21
C LYS A 221 -6.50 -8.70 13.23
N SER A 222 -5.73 -7.75 13.73
CA SER A 222 -6.20 -6.74 14.70
C SER A 222 -7.28 -5.84 14.12
N GLN A 223 -7.20 -5.54 12.82
CA GLN A 223 -8.20 -4.76 12.08
C GLN A 223 -9.41 -5.58 11.59
N GLY A 224 -9.46 -6.89 11.90
CA GLY A 224 -10.58 -7.77 11.57
C GLY A 224 -10.64 -8.26 10.11
N TYR A 225 -9.60 -8.01 9.30
CA TYR A 225 -9.55 -8.48 7.90
C TYR A 225 -9.21 -9.96 7.79
N LEU A 226 -8.42 -10.49 8.71
CA LEU A 226 -8.06 -11.91 8.73
C LEU A 226 -8.64 -12.60 9.98
N LYS A 227 -9.12 -13.83 9.81
CA LYS A 227 -9.61 -14.64 10.92
C LYS A 227 -8.49 -14.97 11.91
N TYR A 228 -8.82 -14.92 13.18
CA TYR A 228 -7.91 -15.33 14.26
C TYR A 228 -7.78 -16.86 14.23
N TYR A 229 -6.65 -17.39 13.71
CA TYR A 229 -6.25 -18.75 14.00
C TYR A 229 -5.41 -18.74 15.28
N LYS A 230 -5.78 -19.57 16.25
CA LYS A 230 -5.02 -19.78 17.52
C LYS A 230 -3.67 -20.48 17.27
N GLN A 231 -2.83 -19.99 16.39
CA GLN A 231 -1.44 -20.39 16.40
C GLN A 231 -0.72 -19.56 17.47
N ARG A 232 0.00 -20.23 18.38
CA ARG A 232 0.94 -19.61 19.30
C ARG A 232 2.11 -19.05 18.48
N GLU A 233 1.91 -17.90 17.88
CA GLU A 233 3.02 -17.15 17.28
C GLU A 233 3.90 -16.67 18.44
N ARG A 234 5.19 -17.02 18.43
CA ARG A 234 6.17 -16.43 19.36
C ARG A 234 6.13 -14.92 19.10
N LYS A 235 5.84 -14.13 20.12
CA LYS A 235 5.94 -12.66 20.05
C LYS A 235 7.40 -12.31 19.77
N GLN A 236 7.72 -12.04 18.53
CA GLN A 236 9.00 -11.44 18.16
C GLN A 236 8.98 -9.96 18.52
N LYS A 237 10.14 -9.43 18.96
CA LYS A 237 10.26 -7.97 19.11
C LYS A 237 10.02 -7.32 17.73
N PRO A 238 9.20 -6.26 17.65
CA PRO A 238 9.06 -5.51 16.40
C PRO A 238 10.43 -5.04 15.92
N ALA A 239 10.62 -5.01 14.60
CA ALA A 239 11.82 -4.44 14.01
C ALA A 239 11.94 -2.95 14.40
N ASP A 240 13.16 -2.44 14.48
CA ASP A 240 13.39 -1.01 14.67
C ASP A 240 13.07 -0.23 13.39
N PHE A 241 12.87 1.09 13.51
CA PHE A 241 12.76 1.99 12.36
C PHE A 241 13.99 1.86 11.45
N LEU A 242 13.82 2.18 10.17
CA LEU A 242 14.98 2.44 9.32
C LEU A 242 15.64 3.74 9.79
N ARG A 243 16.96 3.74 9.85
CA ARG A 243 17.76 4.88 10.33
C ARG A 243 18.71 5.35 9.25
N TYR A 244 18.69 6.64 9.01
CA TYR A 244 19.56 7.33 8.08
C TYR A 244 20.13 8.57 8.76
N ARG A 245 21.26 9.04 8.26
CA ARG A 245 21.89 10.29 8.71
C ARG A 245 22.05 11.22 7.51
N SER A 246 21.47 12.41 7.59
CA SER A 246 21.60 13.41 6.53
C SER A 246 23.04 13.89 6.40
N SER A 247 23.35 14.53 5.27
CA SER A 247 24.66 15.17 5.04
C SER A 247 25.00 16.24 6.09
N ASP A 248 23.98 16.88 6.68
CA ASP A 248 24.12 17.86 7.74
C ASP A 248 24.17 17.24 9.16
N GLY A 249 24.11 15.89 9.28
CA GLY A 249 24.22 15.14 10.51
C GLY A 249 22.93 14.91 11.28
N PHE A 250 21.76 15.27 10.72
CA PHE A 250 20.46 14.99 11.34
C PHE A 250 20.08 13.51 11.17
N GLU A 251 19.46 12.97 12.22
CA GLU A 251 18.88 11.63 12.18
C GLU A 251 17.55 11.65 11.42
N ILE A 252 17.39 10.73 10.46
CA ILE A 252 16.15 10.53 9.69
C ILE A 252 15.63 9.12 10.00
N LEU A 253 14.39 9.03 10.46
CA LEU A 253 13.71 7.79 10.78
C LEU A 253 12.60 7.50 9.78
N ILE A 254 12.47 6.23 9.38
CA ILE A 254 11.43 5.79 8.45
C ILE A 254 10.70 4.58 9.04
N GLY A 255 9.37 4.62 9.02
CA GLY A 255 8.53 3.50 9.42
C GLY A 255 8.50 2.40 8.36
N ARG A 256 8.59 1.14 8.77
CA ARG A 256 8.59 -0.03 7.87
C ARG A 256 7.19 -0.56 7.55
N ASN A 257 6.20 -0.16 8.33
CA ASN A 257 4.81 -0.56 8.20
C ASN A 257 3.89 0.47 8.89
N ASN A 258 2.58 0.33 8.69
CA ASN A 258 1.58 1.26 9.22
C ASN A 258 1.64 1.42 10.75
N LEU A 259 1.90 0.35 11.51
CA LEU A 259 2.05 0.43 12.97
C LEU A 259 3.30 1.22 13.37
N GLN A 260 4.39 1.05 12.62
CA GLN A 260 5.61 1.84 12.83
C GLN A 260 5.43 3.29 12.39
N ASN A 261 4.71 3.54 11.29
CA ASN A 261 4.35 4.89 10.86
C ASN A 261 3.61 5.65 11.98
N ASP A 262 2.61 5.00 12.58
CA ASP A 262 1.90 5.56 13.76
C ASP A 262 2.85 5.79 14.94
N LYS A 263 3.65 4.78 15.32
CA LYS A 263 4.59 4.88 16.44
C LYS A 263 5.61 5.98 16.21
N LEU A 264 6.14 6.12 14.99
CA LEU A 264 7.10 7.15 14.64
C LEU A 264 6.48 8.54 14.77
N THR A 265 5.37 8.78 14.09
CA THR A 265 4.76 10.10 13.95
C THR A 265 4.06 10.57 15.22
N LEU A 266 3.34 9.66 15.93
CA LEU A 266 2.47 10.05 17.04
C LEU A 266 3.12 9.87 18.43
N HIS A 267 4.18 9.06 18.55
CA HIS A 267 4.76 8.72 19.85
C HIS A 267 6.27 8.96 19.95
N THR A 268 7.03 8.89 18.85
CA THR A 268 8.49 9.04 18.86
C THR A 268 8.90 10.46 18.50
N ALA A 269 8.40 10.97 17.40
CA ALA A 269 8.67 12.33 16.93
C ALA A 269 7.93 13.38 17.77
N ARG A 270 8.45 14.61 17.82
CA ARG A 270 7.94 15.68 18.69
C ARG A 270 8.03 17.05 18.04
N GLY A 271 7.03 17.85 18.29
CA GLY A 271 7.01 19.30 18.08
C GLY A 271 7.52 19.75 16.72
N LYS A 272 8.76 20.21 16.68
CA LYS A 272 9.45 20.75 15.50
C LYS A 272 10.10 19.70 14.58
N ASP A 273 10.03 18.42 14.92
CA ASP A 273 10.49 17.37 14.00
C ASP A 273 9.71 17.46 12.68
N VAL A 274 10.37 17.23 11.57
CA VAL A 274 9.77 17.45 10.24
C VAL A 274 9.38 16.13 9.62
N TRP A 275 8.11 15.99 9.29
CA TRP A 275 7.51 14.81 8.66
C TRP A 275 7.38 14.98 7.16
N PHE A 276 7.53 13.88 6.45
CA PHE A 276 7.42 13.77 4.98
C PHE A 276 6.62 12.54 4.60
N HIS A 277 5.77 12.68 3.59
CA HIS A 277 5.05 11.56 2.97
C HIS A 277 4.70 11.87 1.52
N VAL A 278 4.73 10.86 0.67
CA VAL A 278 4.32 11.00 -0.75
C VAL A 278 2.81 11.24 -0.83
N GLN A 279 2.40 12.27 -1.56
CA GLN A 279 1.00 12.66 -1.66
C GLN A 279 0.18 11.60 -2.42
N LYS A 280 -0.95 11.17 -1.86
CA LYS A 280 -1.93 10.27 -2.51
C LYS A 280 -1.34 8.95 -3.05
N ALA A 281 -0.29 8.46 -2.46
CA ALA A 281 0.33 7.19 -2.85
C ALA A 281 0.77 6.40 -1.61
N PRO A 282 0.77 5.06 -1.65
CA PRO A 282 1.31 4.22 -0.61
C PRO A 282 2.78 4.52 -0.34
N GLY A 283 3.14 4.63 0.94
CA GLY A 283 4.51 4.93 1.34
C GLY A 283 4.71 4.94 2.85
N SER A 284 5.96 5.13 3.25
CA SER A 284 6.38 5.22 4.65
C SER A 284 6.36 6.65 5.16
N HIS A 285 6.05 6.82 6.44
CA HIS A 285 6.32 8.09 7.13
C HIS A 285 7.82 8.24 7.31
N THR A 286 8.36 9.35 6.86
CA THR A 286 9.76 9.73 7.02
C THR A 286 9.81 10.94 7.94
N VAL A 287 10.65 10.91 8.98
CA VAL A 287 10.75 11.99 9.96
C VAL A 287 12.20 12.37 10.20
N VAL A 288 12.50 13.67 10.06
CA VAL A 288 13.77 14.26 10.49
C VAL A 288 13.65 14.63 11.97
N MET A 289 14.53 14.08 12.79
CA MET A 289 14.61 14.35 14.22
C MET A 289 15.37 15.67 14.45
N SER A 290 14.63 16.78 14.54
CA SER A 290 15.20 18.13 14.63
C SER A 290 15.87 18.41 15.97
N ARG A 291 15.43 17.71 17.03
CA ARG A 291 15.87 17.96 18.42
C ARG A 291 15.69 19.41 18.87
N GLY A 292 14.79 20.15 18.20
CA GLY A 292 14.50 21.56 18.48
C GLY A 292 15.32 22.55 17.65
N GLU A 293 16.26 22.08 16.84
CA GLU A 293 17.03 22.86 15.88
C GLU A 293 16.25 23.09 14.59
N ASP A 294 16.60 24.12 13.82
CA ASP A 294 16.03 24.35 12.52
C ASP A 294 16.66 23.39 11.50
N VAL A 295 15.83 22.62 10.78
CA VAL A 295 16.30 21.63 9.83
C VAL A 295 16.73 22.31 8.53
N PRO A 296 17.99 22.10 8.05
CA PRO A 296 18.48 22.68 6.80
C PRO A 296 17.70 22.17 5.57
N ASP A 297 17.68 22.95 4.49
CA ASP A 297 16.99 22.59 3.25
C ASP A 297 17.60 21.36 2.56
N THR A 298 18.93 21.16 2.67
CA THR A 298 19.60 19.95 2.21
C THR A 298 19.04 18.71 2.91
N THR A 299 18.95 18.73 4.24
CA THR A 299 18.37 17.64 5.02
C THR A 299 16.89 17.41 4.67
N LYS A 300 16.09 18.48 4.48
CA LYS A 300 14.69 18.36 4.07
C LYS A 300 14.58 17.69 2.70
N GLN A 301 15.45 18.08 1.75
CA GLN A 301 15.49 17.48 0.42
C GLN A 301 15.83 15.99 0.50
N GLU A 302 16.88 15.61 1.25
CA GLU A 302 17.30 14.23 1.44
C GLU A 302 16.19 13.38 2.07
N ALA A 303 15.50 13.91 3.09
CA ALA A 303 14.36 13.24 3.72
C ALA A 303 13.18 13.06 2.75
N ALA A 304 12.89 14.06 1.92
CA ALA A 304 11.84 13.97 0.92
C ALA A 304 12.20 12.96 -0.20
N GLU A 305 13.47 12.89 -0.61
CA GLU A 305 13.95 11.86 -1.55
C GLU A 305 13.83 10.45 -0.95
N LEU A 306 14.19 10.27 0.32
CA LEU A 306 13.99 9.01 1.04
C LEU A 306 12.50 8.64 1.14
N ALA A 307 11.61 9.61 1.37
CA ALA A 307 10.16 9.35 1.37
C ALA A 307 9.66 8.83 0.02
N VAL A 308 10.20 9.34 -1.11
CA VAL A 308 9.90 8.82 -2.45
C VAL A 308 10.45 7.40 -2.63
N LEU A 309 11.72 7.15 -2.23
CA LEU A 309 12.35 5.83 -2.35
C LEU A 309 11.60 4.76 -1.54
N HIS A 310 10.99 5.14 -0.40
CA HIS A 310 10.17 4.26 0.45
C HIS A 310 8.67 4.40 0.18
N SER A 311 8.28 4.58 -1.09
CA SER A 311 6.90 4.66 -1.54
C SER A 311 6.66 3.86 -2.82
N SER A 312 5.39 3.68 -3.18
CA SER A 312 4.99 3.07 -4.45
C SER A 312 5.37 3.92 -5.67
N GLN A 313 5.83 5.15 -5.46
CA GLN A 313 6.32 6.08 -6.48
C GLN A 313 7.85 6.02 -6.65
N ASN A 314 8.50 5.01 -6.07
CA ASN A 314 9.93 4.78 -6.22
C ASN A 314 10.34 4.71 -7.70
N GLY A 315 11.28 5.54 -8.11
CA GLY A 315 11.69 5.69 -9.52
C GLY A 315 10.86 6.70 -10.33
N GLY A 316 9.84 7.33 -9.74
CA GLY A 316 9.09 8.42 -10.35
C GLY A 316 9.91 9.72 -10.45
N ALA A 317 9.56 10.56 -11.43
CA ALA A 317 10.12 11.91 -11.54
C ALA A 317 9.09 12.95 -11.09
N LYS A 318 9.56 13.98 -10.36
CA LYS A 318 8.70 15.06 -9.82
C LYS A 318 7.53 14.55 -8.98
N VAL A 319 7.81 13.59 -8.10
CA VAL A 319 6.83 13.01 -7.19
C VAL A 319 6.46 14.05 -6.14
N PRO A 320 5.15 14.34 -5.92
CA PRO A 320 4.73 15.27 -4.89
C PRO A 320 4.90 14.65 -3.49
N VAL A 321 5.61 15.34 -2.62
CA VAL A 321 5.84 14.97 -1.22
C VAL A 321 5.32 16.09 -0.34
N ASP A 322 4.40 15.76 0.57
CA ASP A 322 3.93 16.69 1.58
C ASP A 322 4.87 16.67 2.77
N THR A 323 5.16 17.85 3.30
CA THR A 323 6.00 18.04 4.48
C THR A 323 5.38 19.03 5.44
N THR A 324 5.43 18.72 6.73
CA THR A 324 4.96 19.60 7.81
C THR A 324 5.69 19.27 9.11
N GLU A 325 5.59 20.13 10.10
CA GLU A 325 6.07 19.82 11.44
C GLU A 325 5.12 18.82 12.13
N VAL A 326 5.69 17.90 12.93
CA VAL A 326 4.92 16.84 13.62
C VAL A 326 3.81 17.40 14.52
N ARG A 327 3.96 18.62 15.08
CA ARG A 327 2.89 19.28 15.86
C ARG A 327 1.61 19.53 15.08
N ASN A 328 1.67 19.56 13.75
CA ASN A 328 0.54 19.79 12.86
C ASN A 328 -0.14 18.49 12.42
N ILE A 329 0.25 17.35 13.02
CA ILE A 329 -0.24 16.01 12.65
C ILE A 329 -1.04 15.42 13.81
N TRP A 330 -2.19 14.85 13.50
CA TRP A 330 -3.01 14.13 14.48
C TRP A 330 -3.70 12.92 13.84
N LYS A 331 -4.21 12.05 14.69
CA LYS A 331 -4.97 10.87 14.27
C LYS A 331 -6.45 11.09 14.56
N ALA A 332 -7.30 10.89 13.56
CA ALA A 332 -8.75 10.90 13.77
C ALA A 332 -9.20 9.69 14.61
N ASN A 333 -10.26 9.87 15.39
CA ASN A 333 -10.83 8.77 16.18
C ASN A 333 -11.29 7.64 15.25
N GLY A 334 -10.78 6.42 15.50
CA GLY A 334 -11.10 5.24 14.70
C GLY A 334 -10.34 5.14 13.38
N ALA A 335 -9.40 6.05 13.10
CA ALA A 335 -8.54 5.94 11.92
C ALA A 335 -7.66 4.67 11.97
N ARG A 336 -7.44 4.07 10.82
CA ARG A 336 -6.63 2.86 10.66
C ARG A 336 -5.16 3.13 10.94
N PRO A 337 -4.35 2.10 11.25
CA PRO A 337 -2.90 2.26 11.37
C PRO A 337 -2.29 2.94 10.14
N GLY A 338 -1.30 3.80 10.33
CA GLY A 338 -0.62 4.55 9.29
C GLY A 338 -1.37 5.76 8.75
N MET A 339 -2.65 5.91 9.04
CA MET A 339 -3.46 7.04 8.57
C MET A 339 -3.43 8.20 9.55
N VAL A 340 -3.02 9.36 9.09
CA VAL A 340 -2.95 10.60 9.86
C VAL A 340 -3.62 11.75 9.10
N LEU A 341 -4.06 12.77 9.85
CA LEU A 341 -4.49 14.06 9.31
C LEU A 341 -3.44 15.09 9.65
N TYR A 342 -3.25 16.06 8.76
CA TYR A 342 -2.28 17.14 8.95
C TYR A 342 -2.77 18.44 8.31
N ASN A 343 -2.28 19.56 8.80
CA ASN A 343 -2.48 20.90 8.23
C ASN A 343 -1.13 21.62 8.11
N ASP A 344 -1.15 22.87 7.68
CA ASP A 344 0.03 23.75 7.55
C ASP A 344 1.22 23.05 6.87
N TYR A 345 0.93 22.34 5.78
CA TYR A 345 1.91 21.57 5.02
C TYR A 345 2.35 22.31 3.76
N THR A 346 3.51 21.92 3.26
CA THR A 346 4.05 22.33 1.96
C THR A 346 4.25 21.10 1.09
N THR A 347 3.89 21.19 -0.19
CA THR A 347 4.16 20.11 -1.15
C THR A 347 5.41 20.46 -1.97
N VAL A 348 6.40 19.56 -1.96
CA VAL A 348 7.61 19.66 -2.77
C VAL A 348 7.63 18.56 -3.84
N TYR A 349 8.19 18.86 -5.02
CA TYR A 349 8.25 17.91 -6.13
C TYR A 349 9.65 17.32 -6.24
N ILE A 350 9.78 16.04 -5.98
CA ILE A 350 11.05 15.34 -5.79
C ILE A 350 11.32 14.32 -6.91
N THR A 351 12.55 14.33 -7.40
CA THR A 351 13.11 13.24 -8.20
C THR A 351 14.29 12.67 -7.41
N PRO A 352 14.19 11.43 -6.88
CA PRO A 352 15.23 10.90 -6.00
C PRO A 352 16.53 10.66 -6.76
N ARG A 353 17.66 10.93 -6.11
CA ARG A 353 19.01 10.65 -6.63
C ARG A 353 19.32 9.16 -6.50
N ALA A 354 19.96 8.61 -7.53
CA ALA A 354 20.44 7.22 -7.48
C ALA A 354 21.53 7.07 -6.40
N GLY A 355 21.46 5.98 -5.62
CA GLY A 355 22.46 5.67 -4.58
C GLY A 355 22.36 6.50 -3.30
N LEU A 356 21.36 7.38 -3.16
CA LEU A 356 21.21 8.20 -1.96
C LEU A 356 20.96 7.35 -0.70
N GLU A 357 20.16 6.31 -0.84
CA GLU A 357 19.83 5.43 0.29
C GLU A 357 21.07 4.77 0.89
N GLU A 358 21.96 4.24 0.04
CA GLU A 358 23.23 3.63 0.49
C GLU A 358 24.18 4.66 1.12
N GLN A 359 24.17 5.88 0.60
CA GLN A 359 25.02 6.98 1.09
C GLN A 359 24.64 7.42 2.50
N LEU A 360 23.32 7.54 2.78
CA LEU A 360 22.81 8.07 4.04
C LEU A 360 22.53 6.99 5.10
N ARG A 361 22.59 5.71 4.76
CA ARG A 361 22.26 4.61 5.66
C ARG A 361 23.25 4.50 6.81
N GLU A 362 22.76 4.60 8.04
CA GLU A 362 23.59 4.29 9.22
C GLU A 362 23.93 2.78 9.24
N LYS A 363 25.23 2.49 9.42
CA LYS A 363 25.75 1.11 9.48
C LYS A 363 25.46 0.44 10.82
#